data_cb4052e93ca21948f5abc38ce6b6e6cd
#
_entry.id   cb4052e93ca21948f5abc38ce6b6e6cd
#
_cell.length_a   1.000
_cell.length_b   1.000
_cell.length_c   1.000
_cell.angle_alpha   90.00
_cell.angle_beta   90.00
_cell.angle_gamma   90.00
#
_symmetry.space_group_name_H-M   'P 1'
#
loop_
_entity.id
_entity.type
_entity.pdbx_description
1 polymer ?
#
loop_
_entity_poly.entity_id
_entity_poly.type
_entity_poly.pdbx_seq_one_letter_code
_entity_poly.pdbx_strand_id
1 'polypeptide(L)'
;MLNSPDLSGLFFFKCEWELLVRHCNLISMNSENTGRKRFYIVDGYALFFRAHFALIRNPLITSYGLNTSALFGFVNQIFKIIRKEDPDYFACAFDSKGKTFRHDIYKEYKANRPEMPDELQSQLPHLWQILEAMNIPVLKKVGVEADDIIGTLAIEADKYGLDTFIVSGDKDFMQLINEHIFMYAPGTRKSPDSVLYDPSKVKEKWGVPPDKI
;
A
#
# COMPACT_ATOMS: atom_id res chain seq x y z
N MET A 1 27.79 -3.81 25.36
CA MET A 1 26.47 -4.38 25.68
C MET A 1 25.54 -3.94 24.54
N LEU A 2 25.31 -4.83 23.59
CA LEU A 2 24.39 -4.61 22.47
C LEU A 2 22.97 -4.78 23.01
N ASN A 3 22.20 -3.70 23.01
CA ASN A 3 20.78 -3.72 23.37
C ASN A 3 20.07 -4.73 22.45
N SER A 4 19.36 -5.68 23.05
CA SER A 4 18.45 -6.58 22.36
C SER A 4 17.42 -5.77 21.57
N PRO A 5 17.07 -6.16 20.33
CA PRO A 5 16.03 -5.49 19.58
C PRO A 5 14.71 -5.54 20.34
N ASP A 6 14.03 -4.41 20.39
CA ASP A 6 12.73 -4.25 21.04
C ASP A 6 11.71 -5.21 20.42
N LEU A 7 11.41 -6.29 21.15
CA LEU A 7 10.47 -7.33 20.76
C LEU A 7 8.99 -6.85 20.77
N SER A 8 8.71 -5.65 21.30
CA SER A 8 7.35 -5.08 21.35
C SER A 8 6.79 -4.80 19.95
N GLY A 9 7.67 -4.43 19.01
CA GLY A 9 7.31 -4.26 17.60
C GLY A 9 6.87 -5.58 16.94
N LEU A 10 7.58 -6.66 17.17
CA LEU A 10 7.28 -7.98 16.60
C LEU A 10 5.94 -8.55 17.11
N PHE A 11 5.62 -8.32 18.40
CA PHE A 11 4.39 -8.78 19.02
C PHE A 11 3.16 -8.03 18.48
N PHE A 12 3.32 -6.74 18.19
CA PHE A 12 2.27 -5.90 17.61
C PHE A 12 1.94 -6.35 16.18
N PHE A 13 2.95 -6.59 15.34
CA PHE A 13 2.74 -7.07 13.97
C PHE A 13 2.12 -8.47 13.93
N LYS A 14 2.41 -9.32 14.90
CA LYS A 14 1.77 -10.63 15.02
C LYS A 14 0.26 -10.50 15.31
N CYS A 15 -0.12 -9.55 16.15
CA CYS A 15 -1.53 -9.25 16.45
C CYS A 15 -2.26 -8.64 15.24
N GLU A 16 -1.62 -7.71 14.51
CA GLU A 16 -2.18 -7.15 13.28
C GLU A 16 -2.25 -8.20 12.16
N TRP A 17 -1.28 -9.09 12.07
CA TRP A 17 -1.32 -10.22 11.15
C TRP A 17 -2.49 -11.16 11.45
N GLU A 18 -2.70 -11.52 12.70
CA GLU A 18 -3.85 -12.34 13.11
C GLU A 18 -5.19 -11.65 12.85
N LEU A 19 -5.26 -10.32 13.05
CA LEU A 19 -6.41 -9.49 12.71
C LEU A 19 -6.62 -9.44 11.19
N LEU A 20 -5.55 -9.25 10.42
CA LEU A 20 -5.57 -9.22 8.96
C LEU A 20 -6.08 -10.56 8.41
N VAL A 21 -5.55 -11.66 8.89
CA VAL A 21 -5.97 -13.03 8.47
C VAL A 21 -7.44 -13.27 8.85
N ARG A 22 -7.91 -12.83 10.00
CA ARG A 22 -9.31 -12.97 10.41
C ARG A 22 -10.28 -12.14 9.57
N HIS A 23 -9.90 -10.91 9.20
CA HIS A 23 -10.76 -10.03 8.40
C HIS A 23 -10.73 -10.39 6.90
N CYS A 24 -9.60 -10.84 6.38
CA CYS A 24 -9.44 -11.20 4.97
C CYS A 24 -10.11 -12.52 4.58
N ASN A 25 -10.42 -13.40 5.51
CA ASN A 25 -11.17 -14.64 5.22
C ASN A 25 -12.58 -14.39 4.63
N LEU A 26 -13.03 -13.13 4.59
CA LEU A 26 -14.31 -12.73 4.00
C LEU A 26 -14.22 -12.37 2.49
N ILE A 27 -13.01 -12.17 1.95
CA ILE A 27 -12.83 -11.77 0.54
C ILE A 27 -12.65 -12.99 -0.37
N SER A 28 -12.12 -14.11 0.16
CA SER A 28 -11.90 -15.33 -0.61
C SER A 28 -13.22 -16.12 -0.78
N MET A 29 -13.96 -15.81 -1.81
CA MET A 29 -15.21 -16.50 -2.16
C MET A 29 -15.04 -17.62 -3.19
N ASN A 30 -13.89 -18.12 -3.51
CA ASN A 30 -13.68 -19.35 -4.32
C ASN A 30 -12.23 -19.41 -4.83
N SER A 31 -11.34 -20.11 -4.17
CA SER A 31 -10.20 -20.68 -4.90
C SER A 31 -9.78 -22.00 -4.26
N GLU A 32 -10.12 -23.09 -4.92
CA GLU A 32 -9.40 -24.37 -4.83
C GLU A 32 -8.02 -24.22 -5.51
N ASN A 33 -7.26 -23.20 -5.13
CA ASN A 33 -5.95 -22.98 -5.70
C ASN A 33 -4.92 -23.66 -4.80
N THR A 34 -4.29 -24.71 -5.30
CA THR A 34 -3.23 -25.49 -4.64
C THR A 34 -1.88 -24.74 -4.56
N GLY A 35 -1.83 -23.46 -4.98
CA GLY A 35 -0.66 -22.59 -4.95
C GLY A 35 -0.54 -21.76 -3.66
N ARG A 36 0.55 -20.97 -3.56
CA ARG A 36 0.69 -19.98 -2.50
C ARG A 36 -0.44 -18.94 -2.60
N LYS A 37 -1.01 -18.55 -1.45
CA LYS A 37 -2.05 -17.51 -1.41
C LYS A 37 -1.47 -16.15 -1.71
N ARG A 38 -2.28 -15.28 -2.35
CA ARG A 38 -1.88 -13.97 -2.83
C ARG A 38 -2.34 -12.86 -1.90
N PHE A 39 -1.38 -12.09 -1.39
CA PHE A 39 -1.62 -10.94 -0.54
C PHE A 39 -1.30 -9.64 -1.28
N TYR A 40 -2.29 -8.77 -1.43
CA TYR A 40 -2.13 -7.43 -2.00
C TYR A 40 -2.15 -6.40 -0.90
N ILE A 41 -1.07 -5.62 -0.77
CA ILE A 41 -0.97 -4.51 0.17
C ILE A 41 -0.77 -3.19 -0.57
N VAL A 42 -1.69 -2.25 -0.35
CA VAL A 42 -1.75 -0.99 -1.08
C VAL A 42 -1.11 0.12 -0.24
N ASP A 43 -0.19 0.86 -0.85
CA ASP A 43 0.24 2.17 -0.37
C ASP A 43 -0.90 3.17 -0.59
N GLY A 44 -1.66 3.40 0.48
CA GLY A 44 -2.94 4.11 0.41
C GLY A 44 -2.80 5.55 0.00
N TYR A 45 -1.88 6.31 0.62
CA TYR A 45 -1.69 7.70 0.25
C TYR A 45 -1.06 7.87 -1.12
N ALA A 46 -0.08 7.06 -1.50
CA ALA A 46 0.49 7.14 -2.85
C ALA A 46 -0.56 6.89 -3.93
N LEU A 47 -1.43 5.91 -3.74
CA LEU A 47 -2.53 5.64 -4.67
C LEU A 47 -3.57 6.77 -4.67
N PHE A 48 -3.90 7.32 -3.51
CA PHE A 48 -4.89 8.39 -3.37
C PHE A 48 -4.43 9.71 -3.99
N PHE A 49 -3.18 10.12 -3.72
CA PHE A 49 -2.54 11.28 -4.37
C PHE A 49 -2.47 11.10 -5.88
N ARG A 50 -2.07 9.93 -6.32
CA ARG A 50 -2.00 9.60 -7.74
C ARG A 50 -3.36 9.75 -8.43
N ALA A 51 -4.45 9.27 -7.81
CA ALA A 51 -5.80 9.39 -8.31
C ALA A 51 -6.23 10.87 -8.42
N HIS A 52 -5.90 11.69 -7.43
CA HIS A 52 -6.14 13.13 -7.43
C HIS A 52 -5.44 13.81 -8.63
N PHE A 53 -4.12 13.61 -8.77
CA PHE A 53 -3.35 14.26 -9.82
C PHE A 53 -3.71 13.76 -11.24
N ALA A 54 -4.20 12.54 -11.38
CA ALA A 54 -4.67 12.03 -12.66
C ALA A 54 -5.87 12.81 -13.20
N LEU A 55 -6.74 13.32 -12.32
CA LEU A 55 -7.98 14.04 -12.65
C LEU A 55 -7.91 15.55 -12.34
N ILE A 56 -6.76 16.09 -11.95
CA ILE A 56 -6.61 17.49 -11.52
C ILE A 56 -7.07 18.50 -12.58
N ARG A 57 -6.95 18.18 -13.88
CA ARG A 57 -7.36 19.06 -14.98
C ARG A 57 -8.86 18.99 -15.29
N ASN A 58 -9.51 17.90 -14.95
CA ASN A 58 -10.93 17.66 -15.16
C ASN A 58 -11.49 16.99 -13.90
N PRO A 59 -11.66 17.75 -12.81
CA PRO A 59 -12.07 17.19 -11.52
C PRO A 59 -13.54 16.73 -11.58
N LEU A 60 -13.81 15.67 -10.86
CA LEU A 60 -15.16 15.16 -10.64
C LEU A 60 -15.75 15.87 -9.41
N ILE A 61 -16.72 16.76 -9.64
CA ILE A 61 -17.33 17.56 -8.59
C ILE A 61 -18.79 17.20 -8.48
N THR A 62 -19.27 16.94 -7.24
CA THR A 62 -20.69 16.70 -6.99
C THR A 62 -21.52 17.97 -7.17
N SER A 63 -22.85 17.85 -7.26
CA SER A 63 -23.76 18.99 -7.38
C SER A 63 -23.69 19.97 -6.19
N TYR A 64 -23.18 19.54 -5.05
CA TYR A 64 -22.95 20.37 -3.85
C TYR A 64 -21.49 20.79 -3.64
N GLY A 65 -20.66 20.66 -4.69
CA GLY A 65 -19.31 21.23 -4.71
C GLY A 65 -18.17 20.36 -4.14
N LEU A 66 -18.44 19.13 -3.70
CA LEU A 66 -17.39 18.23 -3.22
C LEU A 66 -16.60 17.63 -4.40
N ASN A 67 -15.28 17.79 -4.38
CA ASN A 67 -14.39 17.09 -5.30
C ASN A 67 -14.28 15.61 -4.89
N THR A 68 -14.56 14.71 -5.81
CA THR A 68 -14.52 13.24 -5.59
C THR A 68 -13.51 12.53 -6.48
N SER A 69 -12.64 13.27 -7.14
CA SER A 69 -11.69 12.72 -8.12
C SER A 69 -10.77 11.66 -7.55
N ALA A 70 -10.21 11.93 -6.35
CA ALA A 70 -9.31 10.98 -5.69
C ALA A 70 -10.05 9.72 -5.23
N LEU A 71 -11.25 9.88 -4.66
CA LEU A 71 -12.11 8.75 -4.27
C LEU A 71 -12.44 7.87 -5.47
N PHE A 72 -12.91 8.46 -6.56
CA PHE A 72 -13.26 7.75 -7.78
C PHE A 72 -12.07 6.96 -8.34
N GLY A 73 -10.91 7.62 -8.49
CA GLY A 73 -9.73 6.97 -9.05
C GLY A 73 -9.17 5.87 -8.15
N PHE A 74 -9.18 6.11 -6.84
CA PHE A 74 -8.74 5.14 -5.83
C PHE A 74 -9.62 3.88 -5.84
N VAL A 75 -10.93 4.06 -5.74
CA VAL A 75 -11.89 2.94 -5.70
C VAL A 75 -11.86 2.14 -7.00
N ASN A 76 -11.81 2.81 -8.15
CA ASN A 76 -11.69 2.13 -9.44
C ASN A 76 -10.41 1.29 -9.54
N GLN A 77 -9.28 1.80 -9.02
CA GLN A 77 -8.04 1.03 -9.02
C GLN A 77 -8.14 -0.20 -8.12
N ILE A 78 -8.73 -0.07 -6.92
CA ILE A 78 -8.99 -1.20 -6.03
C ILE A 78 -9.90 -2.25 -6.69
N PHE A 79 -11.02 -1.82 -7.29
CA PHE A 79 -11.90 -2.75 -8.00
C PHE A 79 -11.21 -3.42 -9.19
N LYS A 80 -10.35 -2.70 -9.93
CA LYS A 80 -9.58 -3.28 -11.01
C LYS A 80 -8.66 -4.39 -10.51
N ILE A 81 -7.96 -4.17 -9.39
CA ILE A 81 -7.08 -5.16 -8.80
C ILE A 81 -7.90 -6.37 -8.32
N ILE A 82 -8.94 -6.15 -7.51
CA ILE A 82 -9.75 -7.25 -6.96
C ILE A 82 -10.36 -8.11 -8.07
N ARG A 83 -10.92 -7.49 -9.13
CA ARG A 83 -11.56 -8.23 -10.22
C ARG A 83 -10.58 -8.96 -11.12
N LYS A 84 -9.39 -8.38 -11.37
CA LYS A 84 -8.44 -8.94 -12.31
C LYS A 84 -7.51 -9.94 -11.64
N GLU A 85 -7.06 -9.61 -10.45
CA GLU A 85 -6.02 -10.36 -9.77
C GLU A 85 -6.59 -11.36 -8.74
N ASP A 86 -7.87 -11.24 -8.36
CA ASP A 86 -8.59 -12.11 -7.40
C ASP A 86 -7.73 -12.45 -6.17
N PRO A 87 -7.37 -11.46 -5.33
CA PRO A 87 -6.48 -11.64 -4.19
C PRO A 87 -7.14 -12.47 -3.07
N ASP A 88 -6.38 -13.37 -2.42
CA ASP A 88 -6.84 -14.05 -1.20
C ASP A 88 -6.88 -13.10 -0.01
N TYR A 89 -5.92 -12.15 0.06
CA TYR A 89 -5.81 -11.15 1.12
C TYR A 89 -5.57 -9.77 0.51
N PHE A 90 -6.22 -8.78 1.09
CA PHE A 90 -6.12 -7.39 0.63
C PHE A 90 -6.11 -6.42 1.80
N ALA A 91 -5.20 -5.46 1.82
CA ALA A 91 -5.14 -4.42 2.84
C ALA A 91 -4.62 -3.10 2.27
N CYS A 92 -4.93 -1.99 2.95
CA CYS A 92 -4.40 -0.67 2.63
C CYS A 92 -3.62 -0.12 3.82
N ALA A 93 -2.34 0.22 3.61
CA ALA A 93 -1.51 0.89 4.60
C ALA A 93 -1.52 2.41 4.40
N PHE A 94 -1.55 3.16 5.50
CA PHE A 94 -1.53 4.62 5.48
C PHE A 94 -0.62 5.16 6.58
N ASP A 95 0.03 6.28 6.31
CA ASP A 95 0.76 7.01 7.33
C ASP A 95 -0.18 7.44 8.45
N SER A 96 0.28 7.37 9.69
CA SER A 96 -0.39 7.98 10.83
C SER A 96 -0.03 9.47 10.93
N LYS A 97 -0.90 10.24 11.58
CA LYS A 97 -0.57 11.63 11.92
C LYS A 97 0.54 11.67 12.98
N GLY A 98 1.47 12.58 12.84
CA GLY A 98 2.50 12.86 13.84
C GLY A 98 3.92 12.54 13.38
N LYS A 99 4.85 12.71 14.31
CA LYS A 99 6.27 12.44 14.07
C LYS A 99 6.52 10.94 14.06
N THR A 100 7.41 10.51 13.18
CA THR A 100 7.92 9.14 13.14
C THR A 100 9.30 9.10 13.79
N PHE A 101 9.82 7.92 14.10
CA PHE A 101 11.16 7.74 14.66
C PHE A 101 12.26 8.40 13.80
N ARG A 102 12.00 8.58 12.49
CA ARG A 102 12.94 9.28 11.60
C ARG A 102 13.12 10.75 11.94
N HIS A 103 12.10 11.42 12.50
CA HIS A 103 12.20 12.80 12.97
C HIS A 103 13.05 12.92 14.24
N ASP A 104 13.14 11.86 15.04
CA ASP A 104 14.01 11.83 16.21
C ASP A 104 15.49 11.68 15.82
N ILE A 105 15.76 10.96 14.73
CA ILE A 105 17.09 10.78 14.16
C ILE A 105 17.50 12.02 13.35
N TYR A 106 16.59 12.57 12.53
CA TYR A 106 16.84 13.71 11.66
C TYR A 106 15.68 14.69 11.71
N LYS A 107 15.87 15.82 12.40
CA LYS A 107 14.81 16.81 12.69
C LYS A 107 14.19 17.45 11.44
N GLU A 108 14.96 17.54 10.35
CA GLU A 108 14.51 18.12 9.06
C GLU A 108 13.89 17.05 8.12
N TYR A 109 13.67 15.83 8.62
CA TYR A 109 13.06 14.76 7.82
C TYR A 109 11.69 15.20 7.31
N LYS A 110 11.53 15.19 5.99
CA LYS A 110 10.29 15.62 5.29
C LYS A 110 9.82 17.06 5.60
N ALA A 111 10.66 17.93 6.21
CA ALA A 111 10.29 19.30 6.57
C ALA A 111 9.83 20.15 5.37
N ASN A 112 10.34 19.86 4.19
CA ASN A 112 9.99 20.56 2.95
C ASN A 112 8.83 19.89 2.17
N ARG A 113 8.17 18.85 2.74
CA ARG A 113 7.07 18.19 2.07
C ARG A 113 5.84 19.11 2.13
N PRO A 114 5.23 19.46 0.97
CA PRO A 114 4.03 20.28 0.97
C PRO A 114 2.90 19.56 1.72
N GLU A 115 2.06 20.35 2.38
CA GLU A 115 0.86 19.82 3.02
C GLU A 115 -0.10 19.22 1.98
N MET A 116 -0.95 18.31 2.45
CA MET A 116 -1.98 17.71 1.61
C MET A 116 -2.96 18.81 1.16
N PRO A 117 -3.27 18.94 -0.13
CA PRO A 117 -4.25 19.90 -0.61
C PRO A 117 -5.61 19.74 0.10
N ASP A 118 -6.26 20.86 0.44
CA ASP A 118 -7.56 20.87 1.13
C ASP A 118 -8.62 20.04 0.40
N GLU A 119 -8.63 20.13 -0.94
CA GLU A 119 -9.52 19.35 -1.79
C GLU A 119 -9.32 17.84 -1.64
N LEU A 120 -8.10 17.40 -1.37
CA LEU A 120 -7.78 16.01 -1.14
C LEU A 120 -8.09 15.62 0.31
N GLN A 121 -7.78 16.51 1.25
CA GLN A 121 -8.04 16.31 2.68
C GLN A 121 -9.54 16.16 2.96
N SER A 122 -10.39 16.96 2.30
CA SER A 122 -11.85 16.88 2.44
C SER A 122 -12.46 15.54 2.02
N GLN A 123 -11.77 14.77 1.19
CA GLN A 123 -12.22 13.46 0.72
C GLN A 123 -11.84 12.32 1.70
N LEU A 124 -10.90 12.52 2.64
CA LEU A 124 -10.42 11.46 3.54
C LEU A 124 -11.52 10.81 4.41
N PRO A 125 -12.48 11.57 4.99
CA PRO A 125 -13.57 10.94 5.76
C PRO A 125 -14.37 9.93 4.93
N HIS A 126 -14.63 10.26 3.67
CA HIS A 126 -15.35 9.38 2.74
C HIS A 126 -14.49 8.17 2.31
N LEU A 127 -13.17 8.36 2.17
CA LEU A 127 -12.26 7.25 1.91
C LEU A 127 -12.32 6.19 3.00
N TRP A 128 -12.30 6.62 4.28
CA TRP A 128 -12.39 5.69 5.41
C TRP A 128 -13.72 4.94 5.42
N GLN A 129 -14.83 5.63 5.19
CA GLN A 129 -16.17 5.02 5.10
C GLN A 129 -16.25 3.99 3.96
N ILE A 130 -15.66 4.29 2.81
CA ILE A 130 -15.64 3.37 1.66
C ILE A 130 -14.81 2.12 1.98
N LEU A 131 -13.61 2.27 2.54
CA LEU A 131 -12.77 1.13 2.90
C LEU A 131 -13.43 0.24 3.95
N GLU A 132 -14.08 0.84 4.95
CA GLU A 132 -14.87 0.12 5.95
C GLU A 132 -16.05 -0.64 5.31
N ALA A 133 -16.84 0.04 4.45
CA ALA A 133 -17.96 -0.58 3.74
C ALA A 133 -17.54 -1.72 2.80
N MET A 134 -16.32 -1.62 2.23
CA MET A 134 -15.70 -2.68 1.40
C MET A 134 -15.05 -3.78 2.25
N ASN A 135 -15.08 -3.67 3.58
CA ASN A 135 -14.38 -4.56 4.50
C ASN A 135 -12.88 -4.72 4.19
N ILE A 136 -12.24 -3.63 3.75
CA ILE A 136 -10.80 -3.60 3.49
C ILE A 136 -10.06 -3.10 4.73
N PRO A 137 -9.19 -3.92 5.34
CA PRO A 137 -8.39 -3.51 6.48
C PRO A 137 -7.53 -2.28 6.19
N VAL A 138 -7.60 -1.29 7.09
CA VAL A 138 -6.78 -0.09 7.07
C VAL A 138 -5.71 -0.19 8.13
N LEU A 139 -4.46 -0.29 7.70
CA LEU A 139 -3.29 -0.47 8.55
C LEU A 139 -2.63 0.87 8.83
N LYS A 140 -2.57 1.27 10.09
CA LYS A 140 -1.92 2.50 10.55
C LYS A 140 -1.27 2.27 11.90
N LYS A 141 -0.06 2.81 12.09
CA LYS A 141 0.64 2.76 13.38
C LYS A 141 1.26 4.12 13.69
N VAL A 142 0.99 4.63 14.89
CA VAL A 142 1.59 5.89 15.35
C VAL A 142 3.11 5.75 15.44
N GLY A 143 3.83 6.73 14.92
CA GLY A 143 5.30 6.75 14.93
C GLY A 143 5.97 5.91 13.83
N VAL A 144 5.19 5.25 12.97
CA VAL A 144 5.67 4.39 11.87
C VAL A 144 5.06 4.87 10.57
N GLU A 145 5.80 4.82 9.47
CA GLU A 145 5.31 5.17 8.14
C GLU A 145 4.63 3.97 7.46
N ALA A 146 3.79 4.26 6.47
CA ALA A 146 3.13 3.22 5.68
C ALA A 146 4.15 2.28 5.02
N ASP A 147 5.28 2.83 4.56
CA ASP A 147 6.35 2.06 3.92
C ASP A 147 6.95 1.00 4.86
N ASP A 148 7.12 1.36 6.14
CA ASP A 148 7.61 0.42 7.16
C ASP A 148 6.60 -0.71 7.43
N ILE A 149 5.31 -0.36 7.47
CA ILE A 149 4.22 -1.33 7.63
C ILE A 149 4.20 -2.29 6.44
N ILE A 150 4.22 -1.75 5.21
CA ILE A 150 4.19 -2.52 3.97
C ILE A 150 5.39 -3.46 3.91
N GLY A 151 6.61 -2.93 4.12
CA GLY A 151 7.83 -3.72 4.05
C GLY A 151 7.86 -4.85 5.09
N THR A 152 7.45 -4.54 6.33
CA THR A 152 7.39 -5.53 7.40
C THR A 152 6.39 -6.64 7.09
N LEU A 153 5.18 -6.28 6.65
CA LEU A 153 4.15 -7.25 6.33
C LEU A 153 4.49 -8.09 5.10
N ALA A 154 5.15 -7.51 4.09
CA ALA A 154 5.59 -8.25 2.93
C ALA A 154 6.61 -9.36 3.31
N ILE A 155 7.59 -9.02 4.16
CA ILE A 155 8.58 -9.97 4.65
C ILE A 155 7.94 -11.05 5.55
N GLU A 156 7.02 -10.66 6.43
CA GLU A 156 6.33 -11.63 7.28
C GLU A 156 5.43 -12.55 6.45
N ALA A 157 4.68 -12.03 5.49
CA ALA A 157 3.82 -12.81 4.61
C ALA A 157 4.59 -13.89 3.84
N ASP A 158 5.79 -13.57 3.36
CA ASP A 158 6.67 -14.55 2.71
C ASP A 158 7.04 -15.71 3.65
N LYS A 159 7.36 -15.42 4.92
CA LYS A 159 7.62 -16.45 5.96
C LYS A 159 6.41 -17.36 6.20
N TYR A 160 5.19 -16.83 6.04
CA TYR A 160 3.95 -17.60 6.14
C TYR A 160 3.54 -18.27 4.83
N GLY A 161 4.38 -18.24 3.81
CA GLY A 161 4.13 -18.93 2.54
C GLY A 161 3.15 -18.23 1.62
N LEU A 162 3.04 -16.89 1.69
CA LEU A 162 2.23 -16.10 0.76
C LEU A 162 3.09 -15.47 -0.32
N ASP A 163 2.49 -15.21 -1.48
CA ASP A 163 3.02 -14.32 -2.48
C ASP A 163 2.45 -12.92 -2.27
N THR A 164 3.32 -11.93 -2.05
CA THR A 164 2.93 -10.57 -1.71
C THR A 164 3.10 -9.64 -2.90
N PHE A 165 2.07 -8.82 -3.14
CA PHE A 165 2.03 -7.82 -4.21
C PHE A 165 1.90 -6.43 -3.59
N ILE A 166 3.00 -5.67 -3.56
CA ILE A 166 3.03 -4.29 -3.06
C ILE A 166 2.46 -3.38 -4.16
N VAL A 167 1.30 -2.81 -3.90
CA VAL A 167 0.64 -1.89 -4.85
C VAL A 167 1.11 -0.47 -4.58
N SER A 168 2.17 -0.05 -5.24
CA SER A 168 2.74 1.29 -5.15
C SER A 168 3.47 1.69 -6.43
N GLY A 169 3.66 2.98 -6.63
CA GLY A 169 4.55 3.55 -7.66
C GLY A 169 5.94 3.88 -7.12
N ASP A 170 6.17 3.68 -5.84
CA ASP A 170 7.45 4.03 -5.22
C ASP A 170 8.52 2.99 -5.54
N LYS A 171 9.60 3.46 -6.15
CA LYS A 171 10.74 2.61 -6.54
C LYS A 171 11.47 2.00 -5.35
N ASP A 172 11.36 2.64 -4.17
CA ASP A 172 12.08 2.18 -2.99
C ASP A 172 11.61 0.81 -2.51
N PHE A 173 10.36 0.41 -2.83
CA PHE A 173 9.88 -0.95 -2.62
C PHE A 173 10.58 -2.00 -3.50
N MET A 174 11.24 -1.59 -4.58
CA MET A 174 11.92 -2.56 -5.48
C MET A 174 13.06 -3.31 -4.78
N GLN A 175 13.65 -2.73 -3.72
CA GLN A 175 14.65 -3.41 -2.88
C GLN A 175 14.12 -4.65 -2.14
N LEU A 176 12.80 -4.74 -1.94
CA LEU A 176 12.15 -5.84 -1.23
C LEU A 176 11.77 -7.01 -2.15
N ILE A 177 11.84 -6.81 -3.47
CA ILE A 177 11.39 -7.78 -4.45
C ILE A 177 12.27 -9.03 -4.41
N ASN A 178 11.62 -10.19 -4.31
CA ASN A 178 12.23 -11.50 -4.37
C ASN A 178 11.34 -12.49 -5.14
N GLU A 179 11.52 -13.80 -4.94
CA GLU A 179 10.71 -14.85 -5.61
C GLU A 179 9.23 -14.84 -5.17
N HIS A 180 8.90 -14.20 -4.05
CA HIS A 180 7.58 -14.20 -3.42
C HIS A 180 7.05 -12.80 -3.08
N ILE A 181 7.86 -11.77 -3.26
CA ILE A 181 7.48 -10.37 -3.08
C ILE A 181 7.61 -9.66 -4.41
N PHE A 182 6.53 -9.10 -4.88
CA PHE A 182 6.40 -8.41 -6.16
C PHE A 182 5.94 -6.98 -5.92
N MET A 183 6.25 -6.08 -6.85
CA MET A 183 5.67 -4.74 -6.87
C MET A 183 4.70 -4.61 -8.05
N TYR A 184 3.47 -4.33 -7.73
CA TYR A 184 2.41 -4.01 -8.69
C TYR A 184 2.32 -2.50 -8.86
N ALA A 185 2.94 -1.97 -9.91
CA ALA A 185 2.87 -0.55 -10.24
C ALA A 185 1.61 -0.29 -11.07
N PRO A 186 0.63 0.46 -10.55
CA PRO A 186 -0.57 0.78 -11.31
C PRO A 186 -0.24 1.55 -12.59
N GLY A 187 -0.95 1.33 -13.68
CA GLY A 187 -0.77 2.00 -14.96
C GLY A 187 -0.85 3.53 -14.87
N THR A 188 -0.19 4.25 -15.73
CA THR A 188 -0.22 5.71 -15.81
C THR A 188 -1.11 6.17 -16.97
N ARG A 189 -1.38 7.49 -17.08
CA ARG A 189 -2.07 8.03 -18.26
C ARG A 189 -1.33 7.75 -19.57
N LYS A 190 0.02 7.69 -19.53
CA LYS A 190 0.87 7.40 -20.70
C LYS A 190 1.00 5.89 -20.96
N SER A 191 0.88 5.06 -19.93
CA SER A 191 0.92 3.62 -19.99
C SER A 191 -0.20 3.07 -19.11
N PRO A 192 -1.41 2.85 -19.68
CA PRO A 192 -2.61 2.49 -18.90
C PRO A 192 -2.51 1.14 -18.20
N ASP A 193 -1.65 0.27 -18.69
CA ASP A 193 -1.46 -1.05 -18.11
C ASP A 193 -0.61 -1.00 -16.85
N SER A 194 -1.01 -1.78 -15.87
CA SER A 194 -0.20 -2.02 -14.67
C SER A 194 1.04 -2.85 -15.03
N VAL A 195 2.13 -2.58 -14.34
CA VAL A 195 3.39 -3.31 -14.51
C VAL A 195 3.65 -4.10 -13.24
N LEU A 196 3.82 -5.39 -13.37
CA LEU A 196 4.30 -6.25 -12.29
C LEU A 196 5.83 -6.33 -12.38
N TYR A 197 6.51 -5.90 -11.32
CA TYR A 197 7.95 -6.03 -11.17
C TYR A 197 8.28 -7.27 -10.35
N ASP A 198 9.05 -8.14 -10.93
CA ASP A 198 9.75 -9.28 -10.36
C ASP A 198 11.28 -9.00 -10.37
N PRO A 199 12.13 -9.88 -9.82
CA PRO A 199 13.57 -9.68 -9.81
C PRO A 199 14.18 -9.46 -11.21
N SER A 200 13.64 -10.12 -12.22
CA SER A 200 14.12 -10.02 -13.61
C SER A 200 13.85 -8.64 -14.19
N LYS A 201 12.64 -8.12 -14.02
CA LYS A 201 12.26 -6.77 -14.49
C LYS A 201 12.96 -5.65 -13.72
N VAL A 202 13.24 -5.85 -12.43
CA VAL A 202 14.06 -4.90 -11.67
C VAL A 202 15.46 -4.83 -12.27
N LYS A 203 16.09 -5.98 -12.52
CA LYS A 203 17.41 -6.04 -13.15
C LYS A 203 17.41 -5.46 -14.56
N GLU A 204 16.38 -5.73 -15.36
CA GLU A 204 16.21 -5.13 -16.69
C GLU A 204 16.16 -3.60 -16.62
N LYS A 205 15.39 -3.07 -15.66
CA LYS A 205 15.17 -1.62 -15.52
C LYS A 205 16.36 -0.86 -14.97
N TRP A 206 17.07 -1.42 -13.97
CA TRP A 206 18.10 -0.73 -13.20
C TRP A 206 19.53 -1.25 -13.47
N GLY A 207 19.67 -2.37 -14.16
CA GLY A 207 20.96 -3.01 -14.41
C GLY A 207 21.52 -3.78 -13.21
N VAL A 208 20.83 -3.73 -12.05
CA VAL A 208 21.24 -4.37 -10.80
C VAL A 208 20.09 -5.18 -10.22
N PRO A 209 20.37 -6.23 -9.43
CA PRO A 209 19.32 -6.98 -8.73
C PRO A 209 18.69 -6.16 -7.60
N PRO A 210 17.49 -6.57 -7.09
CA PRO A 210 16.75 -5.85 -6.04
C PRO A 210 17.56 -5.52 -4.80
N ASP A 211 18.43 -6.42 -4.35
CA ASP A 211 19.28 -6.25 -3.16
C ASP A 211 20.40 -5.18 -3.32
N LYS A 212 20.50 -4.57 -4.50
CA LYS A 212 21.45 -3.51 -4.84
C LYS A 212 20.78 -2.17 -5.19
N ILE A 213 19.47 -2.05 -4.98
CA ILE A 213 18.71 -0.80 -5.19
C ILE A 213 18.79 0.14 -4.00
#